data_0c6fd915c86937106335f99568585d82
#
_entry.id   0c6fd915c86937106335f99568585d82
#
_cell.length_a   1.000
_cell.length_b   1.000
_cell.length_c   1.000
_cell.angle_alpha   90.00
_cell.angle_beta   90.00
_cell.angle_gamma   90.00
#
_symmetry.space_group_name_H-M   'P 1'
#
loop_
_entity.id
_entity.type
_entity.pdbx_description
1 polymer ?
#
loop_
_entity_poly.entity_id
_entity_poly.type
_entity_poly.pdbx_seq_one_letter_code
_entity_poly.pdbx_strand_id
1 'polypeptide(L)'
;MEAAALEHGHHEHHGPPEAHHSSRVDHRTLGMLLFIISEIMVFGAFFTAYFFIRVVGGAPWPATGIELPKLIAGINTLVLVSSSFTMHWALESVKSDNRLGLKAAMVSTFGLGATFLFVQINEYVHIGFSPQDSAQGTIFYGLTGLHGAHVFIGLTLLAMVTIRAFRGHFSSAEHHGVEVPGIYWHFVDVMWIVVYTTVYIL
;
A
#
# COMPACT_ATOMS: atom_id res chain seq x y z
N MET A 1 32.92 9.70 -72.75
CA MET A 1 32.57 10.53 -71.58
C MET A 1 31.70 9.65 -70.66
N GLU A 2 32.35 9.04 -69.72
CA GLU A 2 31.74 8.06 -68.82
C GLU A 2 31.54 8.76 -67.50
N ALA A 3 30.26 8.93 -67.11
CA ALA A 3 29.91 9.55 -65.88
C ALA A 3 29.92 8.47 -64.75
N ALA A 4 30.91 8.58 -63.88
CA ALA A 4 31.00 7.73 -62.70
C ALA A 4 29.87 8.02 -61.74
N ALA A 5 28.99 7.03 -61.52
CA ALA A 5 27.99 7.04 -60.50
C ALA A 5 28.66 6.87 -59.12
N LEU A 6 28.59 7.89 -58.29
CA LEU A 6 28.99 7.85 -56.89
C LEU A 6 27.95 7.03 -56.11
N GLU A 7 28.26 5.79 -55.81
CA GLU A 7 27.57 4.95 -54.88
C GLU A 7 27.71 5.53 -53.45
N HIS A 8 26.67 6.18 -52.95
CA HIS A 8 26.58 6.55 -51.57
C HIS A 8 26.27 5.29 -50.73
N GLY A 9 27.34 4.71 -50.18
CA GLY A 9 27.22 3.65 -49.21
C GLY A 9 26.40 4.14 -47.97
N HIS A 10 25.21 3.62 -47.82
CA HIS A 10 24.47 3.75 -46.59
C HIS A 10 25.21 2.98 -45.50
N HIS A 11 25.93 3.67 -44.63
CA HIS A 11 26.40 3.12 -43.36
C HIS A 11 25.16 2.87 -42.49
N GLU A 12 24.67 1.62 -42.52
CA GLU A 12 23.73 1.16 -41.53
C GLU A 12 24.42 1.25 -40.17
N HIS A 13 24.01 2.23 -39.37
CA HIS A 13 24.37 2.31 -37.97
C HIS A 13 23.69 1.12 -37.25
N HIS A 14 24.42 0.01 -37.10
CA HIS A 14 24.08 -1.04 -36.19
C HIS A 14 24.25 -0.51 -34.76
N GLY A 15 23.26 0.25 -34.27
CA GLY A 15 23.08 0.55 -32.86
C GLY A 15 22.84 -0.75 -32.11
N PRO A 16 23.07 -0.80 -30.79
CA PRO A 16 22.69 -1.97 -30.00
C PRO A 16 21.21 -2.30 -30.24
N PRO A 17 20.84 -3.61 -30.32
CA PRO A 17 19.49 -4.01 -30.64
C PRO A 17 18.51 -3.32 -29.68
N GLU A 18 17.44 -2.75 -30.23
CA GLU A 18 16.41 -2.11 -29.42
C GLU A 18 15.86 -3.13 -28.44
N ALA A 19 15.93 -2.79 -27.14
CA ALA A 19 15.36 -3.63 -26.10
C ALA A 19 13.86 -3.79 -26.36
N HIS A 20 13.37 -5.03 -26.42
CA HIS A 20 11.95 -5.34 -26.60
C HIS A 20 11.11 -4.52 -25.62
N HIS A 21 10.09 -3.83 -26.13
CA HIS A 21 9.17 -3.02 -25.31
C HIS A 21 8.51 -3.78 -24.17
N SER A 22 8.36 -5.10 -24.30
CA SER A 22 7.81 -6.00 -23.29
C SER A 22 8.72 -6.27 -22.09
N SER A 23 10.02 -5.92 -22.18
CA SER A 23 10.99 -6.12 -21.09
C SER A 23 11.28 -4.86 -20.27
N ARG A 24 10.66 -3.74 -20.61
CA ARG A 24 10.82 -2.49 -19.85
C ARG A 24 9.78 -2.43 -18.75
N VAL A 25 10.24 -2.50 -17.50
CA VAL A 25 9.40 -2.20 -16.35
C VAL A 25 8.93 -0.74 -16.47
N ASP A 26 7.62 -0.50 -16.36
CA ASP A 26 7.10 0.87 -16.36
C ASP A 26 7.72 1.68 -15.22
N HIS A 27 8.23 2.87 -15.55
CA HIS A 27 8.93 3.74 -14.59
C HIS A 27 8.05 4.10 -13.38
N ARG A 28 6.72 4.16 -13.56
CA ARG A 28 5.75 4.43 -12.49
C ARG A 28 5.71 3.27 -11.50
N THR A 29 5.63 2.05 -12.02
CA THR A 29 5.65 0.83 -11.19
C THR A 29 6.99 0.66 -10.50
N LEU A 30 8.10 0.89 -11.21
CA LEU A 30 9.43 0.85 -10.62
C LEU A 30 9.59 1.86 -9.49
N GLY A 31 9.14 3.11 -9.70
CA GLY A 31 9.15 4.14 -8.66
C GLY A 31 8.34 3.74 -7.43
N MET A 32 7.15 3.16 -7.62
CA MET A 32 6.33 2.67 -6.51
C MET A 32 7.01 1.51 -5.77
N LEU A 33 7.64 0.57 -6.47
CA LEU A 33 8.36 -0.54 -5.83
C LEU A 33 9.54 -0.06 -5.00
N LEU A 34 10.34 0.89 -5.51
CA LEU A 34 11.45 1.49 -4.76
C LEU A 34 10.95 2.23 -3.52
N PHE A 35 9.83 2.96 -3.64
CA PHE A 35 9.18 3.60 -2.51
C PHE A 35 8.74 2.56 -1.46
N ILE A 36 8.07 1.48 -1.86
CA ILE A 36 7.65 0.41 -0.95
C ILE A 36 8.84 -0.23 -0.24
N ILE A 37 9.96 -0.44 -0.93
CA ILE A 37 11.17 -0.98 -0.30
C ILE A 37 11.67 -0.04 0.82
N SER A 38 11.67 1.29 0.58
CA SER A 38 12.04 2.24 1.63
C SER A 38 11.09 2.20 2.83
N GLU A 39 9.79 2.05 2.59
CA GLU A 39 8.79 1.96 3.66
C GLU A 39 8.91 0.67 4.47
N ILE A 40 9.24 -0.45 3.83
CA ILE A 40 9.55 -1.71 4.54
C ILE A 40 10.72 -1.51 5.50
N MET A 41 11.74 -0.73 5.13
CA MET A 41 12.88 -0.43 6.01
C MET A 41 12.45 0.44 7.20
N VAL A 42 11.57 1.43 6.98
CA VAL A 42 11.02 2.26 8.06
C VAL A 42 10.23 1.41 9.05
N PHE A 43 9.30 0.56 8.58
CA PHE A 43 8.58 -0.37 9.45
C PHE A 43 9.53 -1.35 10.16
N GLY A 44 10.56 -1.85 9.46
CA GLY A 44 11.59 -2.73 10.02
C GLY A 44 12.31 -2.10 11.21
N ALA A 45 12.61 -0.80 11.15
CA ALA A 45 13.19 -0.07 12.27
C ALA A 45 12.25 -0.04 13.49
N PHE A 46 10.95 0.22 13.27
CA PHE A 46 9.95 0.19 14.34
C PHE A 46 9.74 -1.22 14.92
N PHE A 47 9.72 -2.27 14.10
CA PHE A 47 9.67 -3.65 14.58
C PHE A 47 10.93 -4.01 15.41
N THR A 48 12.09 -3.59 14.97
CA THR A 48 13.35 -3.80 15.72
C THR A 48 13.25 -3.13 17.08
N ALA A 49 12.78 -1.88 17.16
CA ALA A 49 12.57 -1.18 18.42
C ALA A 49 11.53 -1.88 19.31
N TYR A 50 10.43 -2.38 18.73
CA TYR A 50 9.39 -3.13 19.44
C TYR A 50 9.97 -4.39 20.09
N PHE A 51 10.68 -5.21 19.33
CA PHE A 51 11.27 -6.44 19.87
C PHE A 51 12.39 -6.15 20.88
N PHE A 52 13.17 -5.10 20.67
CA PHE A 52 14.19 -4.68 21.63
C PHE A 52 13.57 -4.31 22.98
N ILE A 53 12.54 -3.45 22.99
CA ILE A 53 11.84 -3.03 24.20
C ILE A 53 11.19 -4.24 24.91
N ARG A 54 10.57 -5.13 24.12
CA ARG A 54 9.88 -6.31 24.66
C ARG A 54 10.83 -7.35 25.23
N VAL A 55 11.91 -7.68 24.54
CA VAL A 55 12.84 -8.76 24.92
C VAL A 55 13.86 -8.26 25.94
N VAL A 56 14.46 -7.10 25.71
CA VAL A 56 15.52 -6.56 26.57
C VAL A 56 14.93 -5.85 27.79
N GLY A 57 13.78 -5.16 27.61
CA GLY A 57 13.11 -4.46 28.70
C GLY A 57 12.50 -5.38 29.76
N GLY A 58 12.25 -6.66 29.43
CA GLY A 58 11.77 -7.69 30.37
C GLY A 58 10.38 -7.42 30.98
N ALA A 59 9.71 -6.36 30.59
CA ALA A 59 8.39 -6.03 31.07
C ALA A 59 7.31 -6.86 30.32
N PRO A 60 6.26 -7.34 31.05
CA PRO A 60 5.19 -8.11 30.42
C PRO A 60 4.47 -7.28 29.35
N TRP A 61 4.09 -7.92 28.27
CA TRP A 61 3.29 -7.31 27.20
C TRP A 61 1.93 -8.02 27.05
N PRO A 62 0.81 -7.33 27.07
CA PRO A 62 0.66 -5.90 27.43
C PRO A 62 1.04 -5.64 28.88
N ALA A 63 1.26 -4.36 29.25
CA ALA A 63 1.56 -4.01 30.63
C ALA A 63 0.45 -4.51 31.57
N THR A 64 0.81 -4.89 32.81
CA THR A 64 -0.10 -5.44 33.79
C THR A 64 -1.32 -4.54 34.01
N GLY A 65 -2.53 -5.10 33.80
CA GLY A 65 -3.81 -4.37 33.94
C GLY A 65 -4.34 -3.75 32.62
N ILE A 66 -3.65 -3.92 31.51
CA ILE A 66 -4.11 -3.47 30.18
C ILE A 66 -4.54 -4.68 29.36
N GLU A 67 -5.78 -4.68 28.90
CA GLU A 67 -6.29 -5.67 27.94
C GLU A 67 -6.40 -5.04 26.56
N LEU A 68 -5.60 -5.54 25.61
CA LEU A 68 -5.71 -5.13 24.22
C LEU A 68 -7.03 -5.70 23.63
N PRO A 69 -7.81 -4.91 22.88
CA PRO A 69 -9.09 -5.35 22.31
C PRO A 69 -8.86 -6.24 21.07
N LYS A 70 -8.27 -7.42 21.28
CA LYS A 70 -7.86 -8.36 20.21
C LYS A 70 -8.99 -8.73 19.26
N LEU A 71 -10.23 -8.87 19.78
CA LEU A 71 -11.39 -9.23 18.97
C LEU A 71 -11.78 -8.09 18.01
N ILE A 72 -11.84 -6.86 18.51
CA ILE A 72 -12.20 -5.69 17.71
C ILE A 72 -11.12 -5.46 16.64
N ALA A 73 -9.84 -5.49 17.03
CA ALA A 73 -8.72 -5.38 16.11
C ALA A 73 -8.72 -6.51 15.08
N GLY A 74 -9.09 -7.73 15.46
CA GLY A 74 -9.22 -8.87 14.54
C GLY A 74 -10.34 -8.68 13.51
N ILE A 75 -11.53 -8.24 13.95
CA ILE A 75 -12.63 -7.93 13.03
C ILE A 75 -12.24 -6.78 12.09
N ASN A 76 -11.60 -5.76 12.63
CA ASN A 76 -11.13 -4.62 11.84
C ASN A 76 -10.06 -5.05 10.81
N THR A 77 -9.22 -6.02 11.15
CA THR A 77 -8.28 -6.66 10.21
C THR A 77 -9.02 -7.36 9.07
N LEU A 78 -10.10 -8.09 9.36
CA LEU A 78 -10.91 -8.73 8.31
C LEU A 78 -11.55 -7.68 7.37
N VAL A 79 -12.00 -6.55 7.90
CA VAL A 79 -12.53 -5.43 7.11
C VAL A 79 -11.45 -4.91 6.15
N LEU A 80 -10.24 -4.69 6.64
CA LEU A 80 -9.13 -4.19 5.82
C LEU A 80 -8.72 -5.22 4.75
N VAL A 81 -8.54 -6.50 5.10
CA VAL A 81 -8.23 -7.57 4.16
C VAL A 81 -9.32 -7.71 3.10
N SER A 82 -10.60 -7.54 3.47
CA SER A 82 -11.71 -7.52 2.50
C SER A 82 -11.57 -6.40 1.48
N SER A 83 -10.97 -5.26 1.86
CA SER A 83 -10.70 -4.16 0.94
C SER A 83 -9.67 -4.50 -0.13
N SER A 84 -8.72 -5.40 0.15
CA SER A 84 -7.78 -5.94 -0.85
C SER A 84 -8.51 -6.69 -1.98
N PHE A 85 -9.52 -7.49 -1.64
CA PHE A 85 -10.31 -8.19 -2.66
C PHE A 85 -11.13 -7.22 -3.51
N THR A 86 -11.71 -6.18 -2.92
CA THR A 86 -12.45 -5.17 -3.68
C THR A 86 -11.51 -4.32 -4.54
N MET A 87 -10.27 -4.07 -4.11
CA MET A 87 -9.25 -3.40 -4.92
C MET A 87 -8.82 -4.25 -6.11
N HIS A 88 -8.62 -5.56 -5.91
CA HIS A 88 -8.35 -6.49 -6.99
C HIS A 88 -9.50 -6.51 -8.01
N TRP A 89 -10.75 -6.55 -7.55
CA TRP A 89 -11.93 -6.44 -8.41
C TRP A 89 -11.95 -5.12 -9.20
N ALA A 90 -11.54 -4.00 -8.61
CA ALA A 90 -11.41 -2.73 -9.33
C ALA A 90 -10.41 -2.82 -10.50
N LEU A 91 -9.26 -3.47 -10.26
CA LEU A 91 -8.23 -3.69 -11.28
C LEU A 91 -8.75 -4.58 -12.44
N GLU A 92 -9.47 -5.65 -12.12
CA GLU A 92 -10.08 -6.54 -13.11
C GLU A 92 -11.15 -5.82 -13.93
N SER A 93 -11.97 -5.00 -13.25
CA SER A 93 -13.03 -4.22 -13.88
C SER A 93 -12.50 -3.17 -14.86
N VAL A 94 -11.39 -2.50 -14.55
CA VAL A 94 -10.82 -1.51 -15.50
C VAL A 94 -10.20 -2.20 -16.70
N LYS A 95 -9.56 -3.37 -16.54
CA LYS A 95 -8.99 -4.16 -17.64
C LYS A 95 -10.05 -4.69 -18.60
N SER A 96 -11.24 -5.00 -18.09
CA SER A 96 -12.40 -5.45 -18.88
C SER A 96 -13.34 -4.32 -19.35
N ASP A 97 -12.93 -3.06 -19.24
CA ASP A 97 -13.73 -1.86 -19.56
C ASP A 97 -15.11 -1.80 -18.85
N ASN A 98 -15.26 -2.52 -17.74
CA ASN A 98 -16.46 -2.49 -16.91
C ASN A 98 -16.47 -1.27 -16.00
N ARG A 99 -16.94 -0.14 -16.51
CA ARG A 99 -16.96 1.14 -15.77
C ARG A 99 -17.82 1.11 -14.51
N LEU A 100 -18.91 0.36 -14.51
CA LEU A 100 -19.78 0.24 -13.33
C LEU A 100 -19.09 -0.58 -12.25
N GLY A 101 -18.50 -1.71 -12.61
CA GLY A 101 -17.71 -2.55 -11.71
C GLY A 101 -16.55 -1.78 -11.08
N LEU A 102 -15.80 -1.02 -11.87
CA LEU A 102 -14.71 -0.16 -11.38
C LEU A 102 -15.20 0.83 -10.31
N LYS A 103 -16.29 1.57 -10.59
CA LYS A 103 -16.83 2.57 -9.66
C LYS A 103 -17.32 1.92 -8.37
N ALA A 104 -18.05 0.82 -8.45
CA ALA A 104 -18.56 0.09 -7.29
C ALA A 104 -17.41 -0.47 -6.44
N ALA A 105 -16.42 -1.09 -7.07
CA ALA A 105 -15.25 -1.64 -6.39
C ALA A 105 -14.43 -0.54 -5.69
N MET A 106 -14.15 0.58 -6.36
CA MET A 106 -13.39 1.70 -5.78
C MET A 106 -14.10 2.32 -4.58
N VAL A 107 -15.43 2.54 -4.66
CA VAL A 107 -16.22 3.05 -3.52
C VAL A 107 -16.22 2.05 -2.37
N SER A 108 -16.34 0.75 -2.64
CA SER A 108 -16.29 -0.29 -1.62
C SER A 108 -14.93 -0.34 -0.93
N THR A 109 -13.83 -0.29 -1.70
CA THR A 109 -12.46 -0.27 -1.16
C THR A 109 -12.24 0.94 -0.26
N PHE A 110 -12.65 2.12 -0.74
CA PHE A 110 -12.55 3.35 0.04
C PHE A 110 -13.38 3.29 1.32
N GLY A 111 -14.63 2.80 1.25
CA GLY A 111 -15.51 2.66 2.40
C GLY A 111 -14.96 1.71 3.46
N LEU A 112 -14.45 0.55 3.05
CA LEU A 112 -13.84 -0.43 3.96
C LEU A 112 -12.58 0.12 4.62
N GLY A 113 -11.68 0.76 3.85
CA GLY A 113 -10.48 1.38 4.40
C GLY A 113 -10.78 2.56 5.34
N ALA A 114 -11.78 3.38 5.03
CA ALA A 114 -12.22 4.46 5.90
C ALA A 114 -12.83 3.92 7.21
N THR A 115 -13.61 2.84 7.13
CA THR A 115 -14.15 2.14 8.31
C THR A 115 -13.02 1.62 9.20
N PHE A 116 -12.01 0.97 8.60
CA PHE A 116 -10.84 0.50 9.32
C PHE A 116 -10.16 1.65 10.09
N LEU A 117 -9.87 2.75 9.41
CA LEU A 117 -9.18 3.89 10.04
C LEU A 117 -10.00 4.52 11.14
N PHE A 118 -11.31 4.64 10.95
CA PHE A 118 -12.23 5.18 11.97
C PHE A 118 -12.26 4.29 13.23
N VAL A 119 -12.36 2.98 13.06
CA VAL A 119 -12.34 2.02 14.19
C VAL A 119 -11.00 2.09 14.92
N GLN A 120 -9.87 2.19 14.19
CA GLN A 120 -8.54 2.30 14.78
C GLN A 120 -8.36 3.59 15.60
N ILE A 121 -8.86 4.72 15.12
CA ILE A 121 -8.84 5.98 15.87
C ILE A 121 -9.72 5.88 17.11
N ASN A 122 -10.91 5.27 17.01
CA ASN A 122 -11.78 5.07 18.14
C ASN A 122 -11.16 4.12 19.19
N GLU A 123 -10.40 3.13 18.77
CA GLU A 123 -9.64 2.25 19.66
C GLU A 123 -8.63 3.05 20.50
N TYR A 124 -7.91 3.99 19.91
CA TYR A 124 -6.95 4.84 20.64
C TYR A 124 -7.59 5.66 21.76
N VAL A 125 -8.86 6.06 21.60
CA VAL A 125 -9.58 6.82 22.64
C VAL A 125 -9.95 5.94 23.83
N HIS A 126 -10.14 4.62 23.63
CA HIS A 126 -10.67 3.71 24.64
C HIS A 126 -9.67 2.70 25.20
N ILE A 127 -8.44 2.66 24.67
CA ILE A 127 -7.44 1.65 25.02
C ILE A 127 -6.89 1.77 26.46
N GLY A 128 -7.06 2.93 27.11
CA GLY A 128 -6.77 3.12 28.53
C GLY A 128 -5.31 3.41 28.89
N PHE A 129 -4.41 3.63 27.92
CA PHE A 129 -3.05 4.09 28.14
C PHE A 129 -2.61 5.10 27.09
N SER A 130 -1.58 5.89 27.42
CA SER A 130 -1.03 6.95 26.58
C SER A 130 0.37 6.57 26.06
N PRO A 131 0.82 7.15 24.93
CA PRO A 131 2.18 6.96 24.42
C PRO A 131 3.27 7.34 25.45
N GLN A 132 2.96 8.28 26.35
CA GLN A 132 3.91 8.81 27.34
C GLN A 132 4.02 7.93 28.61
N ASP A 133 3.10 7.02 28.83
CA ASP A 133 3.03 6.22 30.07
C ASP A 133 4.16 5.19 30.15
N SER A 134 4.64 4.68 29.04
CA SER A 134 5.70 3.68 28.97
C SER A 134 6.37 3.61 27.60
N ALA A 135 7.60 3.07 27.56
CA ALA A 135 8.28 2.75 26.30
C ALA A 135 7.46 1.79 25.42
N GLN A 136 6.71 0.88 26.05
CA GLN A 136 5.78 -0.02 25.36
C GLN A 136 4.61 0.72 24.73
N GLY A 137 4.00 1.67 25.46
CA GLY A 137 2.96 2.56 24.94
C GLY A 137 3.49 3.37 23.75
N THR A 138 4.66 3.99 23.90
CA THR A 138 5.29 4.76 22.81
C THR A 138 5.45 3.93 21.54
N ILE A 139 6.00 2.71 21.62
CA ILE A 139 6.23 1.89 20.42
C ILE A 139 4.92 1.32 19.84
N PHE A 140 3.93 1.01 20.69
CA PHE A 140 2.59 0.60 20.23
C PHE A 140 1.96 1.69 19.35
N TYR A 141 1.85 2.91 19.88
CA TYR A 141 1.30 4.03 19.13
C TYR A 141 2.18 4.44 17.94
N GLY A 142 3.51 4.30 18.07
CA GLY A 142 4.44 4.55 16.98
C GLY A 142 4.20 3.61 15.80
N LEU A 143 4.11 2.31 16.06
CA LEU A 143 3.96 1.29 15.02
C LEU A 143 2.55 1.31 14.38
N THR A 144 1.51 1.32 15.22
CA THR A 144 0.12 1.33 14.73
C THR A 144 -0.26 2.70 14.14
N GLY A 145 0.26 3.80 14.68
CA GLY A 145 0.06 5.15 14.16
C GLY A 145 0.79 5.39 12.83
N LEU A 146 2.03 4.89 12.69
CA LEU A 146 2.74 4.90 11.41
C LEU A 146 1.92 4.18 10.34
N HIS A 147 1.38 2.99 10.67
CA HIS A 147 0.50 2.27 9.77
C HIS A 147 -0.77 3.08 9.45
N GLY A 148 -1.41 3.67 10.46
CA GLY A 148 -2.60 4.52 10.27
C GLY A 148 -2.34 5.71 9.35
N ALA A 149 -1.15 6.33 9.42
CA ALA A 149 -0.74 7.38 8.50
C ALA A 149 -0.64 6.84 7.05
N HIS A 150 -0.10 5.63 6.84
CA HIS A 150 -0.05 4.99 5.53
C HIS A 150 -1.43 4.66 4.98
N VAL A 151 -2.35 4.18 5.83
CA VAL A 151 -3.76 3.98 5.44
C VAL A 151 -4.40 5.30 5.01
N PHE A 152 -4.16 6.39 5.75
CA PHE A 152 -4.68 7.72 5.40
C PHE A 152 -4.16 8.21 4.04
N ILE A 153 -2.85 8.06 3.79
CA ILE A 153 -2.25 8.37 2.48
C ILE A 153 -2.89 7.50 1.38
N GLY A 154 -3.03 6.20 1.61
CA GLY A 154 -3.69 5.27 0.70
C GLY A 154 -5.13 5.67 0.39
N LEU A 155 -5.92 6.03 1.41
CA LEU A 155 -7.28 6.55 1.23
C LEU A 155 -7.32 7.84 0.40
N THR A 156 -6.35 8.73 0.60
CA THR A 156 -6.23 9.96 -0.21
C THR A 156 -5.98 9.64 -1.68
N LEU A 157 -5.07 8.68 -1.96
CA LEU A 157 -4.83 8.19 -3.33
C LEU A 157 -6.08 7.54 -3.92
N LEU A 158 -6.74 6.66 -3.16
CA LEU A 158 -7.99 6.00 -3.59
C LEU A 158 -9.11 7.00 -3.86
N ALA A 159 -9.24 8.05 -3.04
CA ALA A 159 -10.22 9.12 -3.28
C ALA A 159 -9.97 9.83 -4.63
N MET A 160 -8.70 10.19 -4.91
CA MET A 160 -8.34 10.81 -6.19
C MET A 160 -8.63 9.88 -7.37
N VAL A 161 -8.29 8.60 -7.26
CA VAL A 161 -8.57 7.60 -8.31
C VAL A 161 -10.07 7.41 -8.47
N THR A 162 -10.83 7.34 -7.39
CA THR A 162 -12.30 7.20 -7.42
C THR A 162 -12.93 8.39 -8.16
N ILE A 163 -12.54 9.61 -7.83
CA ILE A 163 -13.04 10.81 -8.52
C ILE A 163 -12.74 10.75 -10.03
N ARG A 164 -11.53 10.34 -10.41
CA ARG A 164 -11.15 10.17 -11.82
C ARG A 164 -11.93 9.06 -12.52
N ALA A 165 -12.24 7.95 -11.81
CA ALA A 165 -13.06 6.86 -12.33
C ALA A 165 -14.51 7.34 -12.61
N PHE A 166 -15.08 8.16 -11.73
CA PHE A 166 -16.40 8.76 -11.96
C PHE A 166 -16.41 9.72 -13.16
N ARG A 167 -15.31 10.42 -13.41
CA ARG A 167 -15.12 11.30 -14.59
C ARG A 167 -14.81 10.54 -15.87
N GLY A 168 -14.65 9.22 -15.83
CA GLY A 168 -14.44 8.39 -17.02
C GLY A 168 -13.03 8.44 -17.62
N HIS A 169 -12.01 8.81 -16.79
CA HIS A 169 -10.62 8.96 -17.26
C HIS A 169 -9.86 7.63 -17.41
N PHE A 170 -10.49 6.48 -17.14
CA PHE A 170 -9.83 5.18 -17.22
C PHE A 170 -10.46 4.30 -18.30
N SER A 171 -9.60 3.55 -18.99
CA SER A 171 -9.92 2.55 -20.00
C SER A 171 -8.97 1.37 -19.87
N SER A 172 -9.24 0.27 -20.58
CA SER A 172 -8.35 -0.89 -20.64
C SER A 172 -6.94 -0.55 -21.13
N ALA A 173 -6.80 0.46 -21.99
CA ALA A 173 -5.51 0.95 -22.48
C ALA A 173 -4.77 1.85 -21.46
N GLU A 174 -5.50 2.58 -20.63
CA GLU A 174 -4.94 3.51 -19.63
C GLU A 174 -5.40 3.14 -18.21
N HIS A 175 -4.91 2.03 -17.68
CA HIS A 175 -5.26 1.50 -16.34
C HIS A 175 -4.17 1.71 -15.28
N HIS A 176 -2.97 2.16 -15.64
CA HIS A 176 -1.85 2.39 -14.70
C HIS A 176 -2.20 3.33 -13.54
N GLY A 177 -3.13 4.27 -13.78
CA GLY A 177 -3.61 5.17 -12.73
C GLY A 177 -4.44 4.49 -11.63
N VAL A 178 -4.92 3.26 -11.84
CA VAL A 178 -5.56 2.40 -10.84
C VAL A 178 -4.57 1.39 -10.28
N GLU A 179 -3.67 0.87 -11.12
CA GLU A 179 -2.72 -0.17 -10.78
C GLU A 179 -1.70 0.28 -9.72
N VAL A 180 -1.07 1.44 -9.93
CA VAL A 180 -0.03 1.94 -9.02
C VAL A 180 -0.56 2.22 -7.60
N PRO A 181 -1.70 2.93 -7.41
CA PRO A 181 -2.33 3.03 -6.10
C PRO A 181 -2.80 1.70 -5.51
N GLY A 182 -3.18 0.73 -6.37
CA GLY A 182 -3.53 -0.62 -5.96
C GLY A 182 -2.34 -1.38 -5.34
N ILE A 183 -1.15 -1.29 -5.94
CA ILE A 183 0.08 -1.87 -5.40
C ILE A 183 0.38 -1.28 -4.01
N TYR A 184 0.25 0.03 -3.86
CA TYR A 184 0.44 0.69 -2.57
C TYR A 184 -0.59 0.21 -1.54
N TRP A 185 -1.87 0.11 -1.91
CA TRP A 185 -2.93 -0.36 -1.01
C TRP A 185 -2.68 -1.77 -0.51
N HIS A 186 -2.32 -2.70 -1.39
CA HIS A 186 -1.96 -4.07 -1.01
C HIS A 186 -0.74 -4.13 -0.08
N PHE A 187 0.26 -3.28 -0.31
CA PHE A 187 1.39 -3.16 0.61
C PHE A 187 0.93 -2.75 2.01
N VAL A 188 0.06 -1.74 2.11
CA VAL A 188 -0.48 -1.26 3.40
C VAL A 188 -1.24 -2.39 4.11
N ASP A 189 -2.07 -3.15 3.40
CA ASP A 189 -2.82 -4.28 3.95
C ASP A 189 -1.91 -5.39 4.49
N VAL A 190 -0.88 -5.77 3.73
CA VAL A 190 0.12 -6.77 4.15
C VAL A 190 0.87 -6.29 5.40
N MET A 191 1.27 -5.03 5.43
CA MET A 191 1.95 -4.45 6.59
C MET A 191 1.07 -4.45 7.84
N TRP A 192 -0.25 -4.24 7.69
CA TRP A 192 -1.16 -4.36 8.82
C TRP A 192 -1.21 -5.77 9.40
N ILE A 193 -1.26 -6.80 8.56
CA ILE A 193 -1.24 -8.19 9.04
C ILE A 193 0.00 -8.45 9.89
N VAL A 194 1.17 -7.95 9.47
CA VAL A 194 2.41 -8.08 10.24
C VAL A 194 2.33 -7.30 11.55
N VAL A 195 1.85 -6.04 11.53
CA VAL A 195 1.66 -5.21 12.73
C VAL A 195 0.68 -5.87 13.69
N TYR A 196 -0.48 -6.31 13.21
CA TYR A 196 -1.50 -6.96 14.03
C TYR A 196 -0.96 -8.23 14.70
N THR A 197 -0.31 -9.10 13.92
CA THR A 197 0.28 -10.33 14.45
C THR A 197 1.33 -10.03 15.52
N THR A 198 2.20 -9.05 15.27
CA THR A 198 3.30 -8.71 16.18
C THR A 198 2.79 -8.07 17.47
N VAL A 199 1.81 -7.18 17.39
CA VAL A 199 1.40 -6.34 18.52
C VAL A 199 0.26 -6.96 19.34
N TYR A 200 -0.70 -7.64 18.69
CA TYR A 200 -1.91 -8.14 19.34
C TYR A 200 -1.89 -9.65 19.61
N ILE A 201 -1.14 -10.43 18.83
CA ILE A 201 -1.14 -11.89 18.96
C ILE A 201 0.11 -12.38 19.71
N LEU A 202 1.32 -11.96 19.28
CA LEU A 202 2.59 -12.30 19.93
C LEU A 202 2.75 -11.58 21.26
#